data_a7984afc9653bb1647b2b9627cec8d11
#
_entry.id   a7984afc9653bb1647b2b9627cec8d11
#
_cell.length_a   1.000
_cell.length_b   1.000
_cell.length_c   1.000
_cell.angle_alpha   90.00
_cell.angle_beta   90.00
_cell.angle_gamma   90.00
#
_symmetry.space_group_name_H-M   'P 1'
#
loop_
_entity.id
_entity.type
_entity.pdbx_description
1 polymer ?
#
loop_
_entity_poly.entity_id
_entity_poly.type
_entity_poly.pdbx_seq_one_letter_code
_entity_poly.pdbx_strand_id
1 'polypeptide(L)'
;MSIVRRKALVNYKVSYTTVFGYPGFYECTKLMSCNMFGNVTENRLDTWTDVLEDEETKKLDERTYSHGQENEGKVAELHVVITGFTKLDLN
;
A
#
# COMPACT_ATOMS: atom_id res chain seq x y z
N MET A 1 -20.58 4.68 24.71
CA MET A 1 -20.99 4.29 23.34
C MET A 1 -19.78 3.74 22.61
N SER A 2 -19.86 2.48 22.16
CA SER A 2 -18.75 1.88 21.44
C SER A 2 -18.76 2.34 20.00
N ILE A 3 -17.61 2.82 19.53
CA ILE A 3 -17.43 3.17 18.14
C ILE A 3 -17.05 1.90 17.38
N VAL A 4 -17.87 1.51 16.44
CA VAL A 4 -17.55 0.36 15.57
C VAL A 4 -16.44 0.79 14.61
N ARG A 5 -15.28 0.20 14.80
CA ARG A 5 -14.16 0.43 13.88
C ARG A 5 -14.28 -0.53 12.72
N ARG A 6 -14.56 0.00 11.55
CA ARG A 6 -14.65 -0.80 10.34
C ARG A 6 -13.32 -0.77 9.61
N LYS A 7 -12.84 -1.95 9.31
CA LYS A 7 -11.58 -2.12 8.59
C LYS A 7 -11.79 -3.06 7.42
N ALA A 8 -10.90 -2.98 6.47
CA ALA A 8 -10.88 -3.89 5.34
C ALA A 8 -9.48 -4.48 5.19
N LEU A 9 -9.43 -5.76 4.90
CA LEU A 9 -8.19 -6.43 4.54
C LEU A 9 -8.02 -6.27 3.04
N VAL A 10 -7.02 -5.51 2.63
CA VAL A 10 -6.81 -5.12 1.24
C VAL A 10 -5.65 -5.90 0.65
N ASN A 11 -5.91 -6.57 -0.47
CA ASN A 11 -4.89 -7.26 -1.25
C ASN A 11 -4.46 -6.35 -2.40
N TYR A 12 -3.17 -6.18 -2.59
CA TYR A 12 -2.68 -5.30 -3.63
C TYR A 12 -1.36 -5.79 -4.21
N LYS A 13 -1.09 -5.37 -5.43
CA LYS A 13 0.14 -5.64 -6.15
C LYS A 13 0.95 -4.37 -6.25
N VAL A 14 2.25 -4.49 -6.03
CA VAL A 14 3.19 -3.38 -6.15
C VAL A 14 4.14 -3.69 -7.30
N SER A 15 4.25 -2.76 -8.23
CA SER A 15 5.27 -2.81 -9.29
C SER A 15 6.10 -1.55 -9.20
N TYR A 16 7.40 -1.69 -9.32
CA TYR A 16 8.28 -0.53 -9.20
C TYR A 16 9.49 -0.67 -10.11
N THR A 17 10.12 0.47 -10.37
CA THR A 17 11.39 0.54 -11.08
C THR A 17 12.34 1.40 -10.25
N THR A 18 13.57 0.96 -10.08
CA THR A 18 14.58 1.74 -9.36
C THR A 18 15.19 2.80 -10.28
N VAL A 19 15.95 3.72 -9.69
CA VAL A 19 16.65 4.77 -10.45
C VAL A 19 17.64 4.22 -11.46
N PHE A 20 18.09 2.97 -11.28
CA PHE A 20 18.98 2.30 -12.24
C PHE A 20 18.24 1.39 -13.21
N GLY A 21 16.90 1.45 -13.22
CA GLY A 21 16.09 0.70 -14.18
C GLY A 21 15.81 -0.75 -13.79
N TYR A 22 16.08 -1.16 -12.56
CA TYR A 22 15.76 -2.51 -12.10
C TYR A 22 14.28 -2.62 -11.76
N PRO A 23 13.54 -3.53 -12.40
CA PRO A 23 12.13 -3.72 -12.09
C PRO A 23 11.97 -4.60 -10.85
N GLY A 24 10.89 -4.39 -10.13
CA GLY A 24 10.51 -5.24 -9.02
C GLY A 24 9.00 -5.39 -8.96
N PHE A 25 8.55 -6.48 -8.37
CA PHE A 25 7.14 -6.81 -8.25
C PHE A 25 6.90 -7.66 -7.02
N TYR A 26 5.83 -7.35 -6.26
CA TYR A 26 5.41 -8.19 -5.15
C TYR A 26 3.94 -7.96 -4.83
N GLU A 27 3.37 -8.89 -4.09
CA GLU A 27 1.99 -8.81 -3.63
C GLU A 27 1.96 -8.67 -2.12
N CYS A 28 1.04 -7.88 -1.62
CA CYS A 28 0.89 -7.62 -0.19
C CYS A 28 -0.56 -7.62 0.24
N THR A 29 -0.74 -7.78 1.54
CA THR A 29 -2.04 -7.65 2.19
C THR A 29 -1.88 -6.69 3.37
N LYS A 30 -2.79 -5.74 3.51
CA LYS A 30 -2.75 -4.76 4.59
C LYS A 30 -4.14 -4.44 5.11
N LEU A 31 -4.22 -4.19 6.41
CA LEU A 31 -5.45 -3.77 7.05
C LEU A 31 -5.61 -2.26 6.89
N MET A 32 -6.69 -1.83 6.23
CA MET A 32 -6.98 -0.42 5.95
C MET A 32 -8.26 0.01 6.64
N SER A 33 -8.36 1.28 7.00
CA SER A 33 -9.56 1.81 7.62
C SER A 33 -10.63 2.12 6.59
N CYS A 34 -11.87 1.68 6.86
CA CYS A 34 -13.04 2.06 6.09
C CYS A 34 -13.73 3.26 6.73
N ASN A 35 -14.65 3.90 6.01
CA ASN A 35 -15.51 4.91 6.61
C ASN A 35 -16.48 4.24 7.59
N MET A 36 -17.17 5.06 8.39
CA MET A 36 -18.07 4.58 9.43
C MET A 36 -19.25 3.74 8.89
N PHE A 37 -19.58 3.87 7.61
CA PHE A 37 -20.66 3.09 6.99
C PHE A 37 -20.15 1.81 6.34
N GLY A 38 -18.83 1.61 6.32
CA GLY A 38 -18.24 0.41 5.75
C GLY A 38 -18.34 0.30 4.24
N ASN A 39 -18.76 1.35 3.57
CA ASN A 39 -18.86 1.35 2.12
C ASN A 39 -17.50 1.64 1.49
N VAL A 40 -17.13 0.82 0.53
CA VAL A 40 -15.89 1.04 -0.24
C VAL A 40 -16.29 1.64 -1.57
N THR A 41 -16.03 2.92 -1.72
CA THR A 41 -16.32 3.67 -2.95
C THR A 41 -15.06 3.74 -3.81
N GLU A 42 -15.23 4.14 -5.07
CA GLU A 42 -14.11 4.38 -5.97
C GLU A 42 -13.13 5.40 -5.38
N ASN A 43 -13.62 6.46 -4.76
CA ASN A 43 -12.79 7.45 -4.08
C ASN A 43 -11.99 6.85 -2.93
N ARG A 44 -12.57 5.91 -2.21
CA ARG A 44 -11.89 5.21 -1.12
C ARG A 44 -10.74 4.35 -1.66
N LEU A 45 -10.98 3.65 -2.76
CA LEU A 45 -9.95 2.85 -3.42
C LEU A 45 -8.80 3.73 -3.91
N ASP A 46 -9.10 4.89 -4.48
CA ASP A 46 -8.09 5.84 -4.92
C ASP A 46 -7.26 6.35 -3.74
N THR A 47 -7.92 6.67 -2.62
CA THR A 47 -7.23 7.11 -1.40
C THR A 47 -6.31 6.02 -0.86
N TRP A 48 -6.78 4.78 -0.81
CA TRP A 48 -5.96 3.65 -0.37
C TRP A 48 -4.76 3.44 -1.29
N THR A 49 -4.98 3.55 -2.60
CA THR A 49 -3.89 3.42 -3.58
C THR A 49 -2.80 4.45 -3.33
N ASP A 50 -3.18 5.71 -3.14
CA ASP A 50 -2.23 6.79 -2.87
C ASP A 50 -1.44 6.56 -1.58
N VAL A 51 -2.12 6.16 -0.50
CA VAL A 51 -1.50 5.87 0.77
C VAL A 51 -0.52 4.70 0.66
N LEU A 52 -0.94 3.64 -0.03
CA LEU A 52 -0.10 2.46 -0.22
C LEU A 52 1.12 2.75 -1.08
N GLU A 53 0.97 3.54 -2.13
CA GLU A 53 2.10 3.95 -2.97
C GLU A 53 3.14 4.73 -2.16
N ASP A 54 2.68 5.66 -1.32
CA ASP A 54 3.57 6.45 -0.46
C ASP A 54 4.29 5.56 0.58
N GLU A 55 3.55 4.70 1.26
CA GLU A 55 4.12 3.80 2.27
C GLU A 55 5.11 2.80 1.68
N GLU A 56 4.79 2.20 0.54
CA GLU A 56 5.65 1.22 -0.09
C GLU A 56 6.92 1.86 -0.64
N THR A 57 6.82 3.07 -1.18
CA THR A 57 7.99 3.85 -1.62
C THR A 57 8.93 4.10 -0.45
N LYS A 58 8.40 4.53 0.68
CA LYS A 58 9.20 4.78 1.88
C LYS A 58 9.89 3.52 2.39
N LYS A 59 9.18 2.39 2.42
CA LYS A 59 9.75 1.12 2.86
C LYS A 59 10.92 0.69 1.99
N LEU A 60 10.78 0.79 0.69
CA LEU A 60 11.84 0.40 -0.24
C LEU A 60 13.05 1.33 -0.14
N ASP A 61 12.83 2.62 -0.01
CA ASP A 61 13.91 3.59 0.15
C ASP A 61 14.65 3.38 1.47
N GLU A 62 13.95 3.16 2.57
CA GLU A 62 14.54 2.88 3.88
C GLU A 62 15.34 1.58 3.88
N ARG A 63 14.80 0.54 3.25
CA ARG A 63 15.47 -0.75 3.15
C ARG A 63 16.79 -0.61 2.40
N THR A 64 16.83 0.20 1.37
CA THR A 64 18.04 0.49 0.61
C THR A 64 19.10 1.14 1.47
N TYR A 65 18.72 2.12 2.27
CA TYR A 65 19.61 2.80 3.20
C TYR A 65 20.21 1.84 4.22
N SER A 66 19.39 0.94 4.76
CA SER A 66 19.82 -0.02 5.79
C SER A 66 20.87 -1.02 5.28
N HIS A 67 20.90 -1.28 3.99
CA HIS A 67 21.82 -2.24 3.39
C HIS A 67 23.04 -1.59 2.71
N GLY A 68 23.21 -0.29 2.83
CA GLY A 68 24.35 0.41 2.26
C GLY A 68 24.32 0.54 0.74
N GLN A 69 23.21 0.23 0.11
CA GLN A 69 23.04 0.33 -1.34
C GLN A 69 22.34 1.65 -1.69
N GLU A 70 22.98 2.73 -1.34
CA GLU A 70 22.39 4.06 -1.32
C GLU A 70 21.64 4.49 -2.60
N ASN A 71 22.02 3.97 -3.73
CA ASN A 71 21.39 4.40 -4.99
C ASN A 71 20.71 3.28 -5.77
N GLU A 72 21.12 2.03 -5.57
CA GLU A 72 20.63 0.92 -6.39
C GLU A 72 19.18 0.54 -6.13
N GLY A 73 18.68 0.76 -4.93
CA GLY A 73 17.31 0.41 -4.56
C GLY A 73 16.37 1.59 -4.44
N LYS A 74 16.86 2.81 -4.65
CA LYS A 74 15.99 3.98 -4.59
C LYS A 74 14.94 3.91 -5.70
N VAL A 75 13.69 4.10 -5.30
CA VAL A 75 12.55 3.95 -6.21
C VAL A 75 12.42 5.19 -7.10
N ALA A 76 12.43 4.98 -8.40
CA ALA A 76 12.15 6.02 -9.39
C ALA A 76 10.66 6.10 -9.69
N GLU A 77 10.00 4.95 -9.75
CA GLU A 77 8.57 4.87 -10.08
C GLU A 77 7.97 3.67 -9.35
N LEU A 78 6.76 3.85 -8.81
CA LEU A 78 6.07 2.79 -8.09
C LEU A 78 4.57 2.91 -8.35
N HIS A 79 3.93 1.77 -8.61
CA HIS A 79 2.50 1.68 -8.85
C HIS A 79 1.89 0.61 -7.97
N VAL A 80 0.73 0.92 -7.39
CA VAL A 80 -0.06 -0.01 -6.59
C VAL A 80 -1.38 -0.27 -7.30
N VAL A 81 -1.74 -1.55 -7.41
CA VAL A 81 -3.04 -1.96 -7.94
C VAL A 81 -3.73 -2.81 -6.87
N ILE A 82 -4.88 -2.36 -6.40
CA ILE A 82 -5.69 -3.12 -5.45
C ILE A 82 -6.40 -4.22 -6.22
N THR A 83 -6.16 -5.47 -5.82
CA THR A 83 -6.73 -6.64 -6.50
C THR A 83 -7.98 -7.18 -5.82
N GLY A 84 -8.20 -6.83 -4.56
CA GLY A 84 -9.39 -7.23 -3.83
C GLY A 84 -9.37 -6.72 -2.41
N PHE A 85 -10.50 -6.81 -1.75
CA PHE A 85 -10.59 -6.46 -0.34
C PHE A 85 -11.71 -7.26 0.34
N THR A 86 -11.56 -7.46 1.64
CA THR A 86 -12.57 -8.10 2.48
C THR A 86 -12.89 -7.17 3.64
N LYS A 87 -14.16 -6.82 3.79
CA LYS A 87 -14.59 -5.97 4.90
C LYS A 87 -14.60 -6.76 6.19
N LEU A 88 -14.07 -6.17 7.24
CA LEU A 88 -14.03 -6.75 8.57
C LEU A 88 -14.74 -5.81 9.54
N ASP A 89 -15.71 -6.32 10.27
CA ASP A 89 -16.35 -5.57 11.34
C ASP A 89 -15.65 -5.94 12.66
N LEU A 90 -14.86 -5.02 13.15
CA LEU A 90 -14.13 -5.18 14.42
C LEU A 90 -14.84 -4.39 15.51
N ASN A 91 -15.32 -5.10 16.49
CA ASN A 91 -15.93 -4.48 17.66
C ASN A 91 -14.89 -4.27 18.76
#